data_9b1428e2484fefe4fcbed44ac5961f93
#
_entry.id   9b1428e2484fefe4fcbed44ac5961f93
#
_cell.length_a   1.000
_cell.length_b   1.000
_cell.length_c   1.000
_cell.angle_alpha   90.00
_cell.angle_beta   90.00
_cell.angle_gamma   90.00
#
_symmetry.space_group_name_H-M   'P 1'
#
loop_
_entity.id
_entity.type
_entity.pdbx_description
1 polymer ?
#
loop_
_entity_poly.entity_id
_entity_poly.type
_entity_poly.pdbx_seq_one_letter_code
_entity_poly.pdbx_strand_id
1 'polypeptide(L)'
;MSASNLDRTLAALADPYRRRVIDLLRERPHRAGELAQAIRLSFPAMSRHLRTLRTSGLVEEDRDEFDSRVRIYRLRPEAIAALKTWLAETDALWARQLTAFKAHVQNTR
;
A
#
# COMPACT_ATOMS: atom_id res chain seq x y z
N MET A 1 -0.44 -11.87 19.82
CA MET A 1 -1.19 -11.90 18.58
C MET A 1 -0.53 -11.03 17.55
N SER A 2 -0.33 -11.53 16.36
CA SER A 2 0.30 -10.73 15.31
C SER A 2 -0.67 -9.66 14.82
N ALA A 3 -0.11 -8.55 14.35
CA ALA A 3 -0.90 -7.52 13.68
C ALA A 3 -1.61 -8.14 12.48
N SER A 4 -2.81 -7.69 12.19
CA SER A 4 -3.56 -8.15 11.04
C SER A 4 -2.86 -7.71 9.75
N ASN A 5 -3.16 -8.37 8.64
CA ASN A 5 -2.66 -7.94 7.33
C ASN A 5 -3.07 -6.51 7.03
N LEU A 6 -4.26 -6.11 7.46
CA LEU A 6 -4.73 -4.74 7.28
C LEU A 6 -3.85 -3.75 8.03
N ASP A 7 -3.51 -4.05 9.29
CA ASP A 7 -2.66 -3.16 10.11
C ASP A 7 -1.28 -2.99 9.48
N ARG A 8 -0.70 -4.07 9.00
CA ARG A 8 0.60 -4.04 8.33
C ARG A 8 0.55 -3.23 7.04
N THR A 9 -0.52 -3.41 6.27
CA THR A 9 -0.73 -2.65 5.04
C THR A 9 -0.84 -1.16 5.33
N LEU A 10 -1.65 -0.79 6.29
CA LEU A 10 -1.82 0.61 6.66
C LEU A 10 -0.52 1.22 7.19
N ALA A 11 0.21 0.49 8.02
CA ALA A 11 1.49 0.97 8.54
C ALA A 11 2.50 1.19 7.42
N ALA A 12 2.58 0.25 6.48
CA ALA A 12 3.47 0.38 5.33
C ALA A 12 3.11 1.58 4.46
N LEU A 13 1.82 1.84 4.27
CA LEU A 13 1.34 2.94 3.44
C LEU A 13 1.35 4.29 4.16
N ALA A 14 1.66 4.32 5.45
CA ALA A 14 1.74 5.58 6.19
C ALA A 14 2.93 6.45 5.78
N ASP A 15 3.95 5.85 5.17
CA ASP A 15 5.14 6.57 4.74
C ASP A 15 4.96 7.08 3.30
N PRO A 16 5.20 8.38 3.04
CA PRO A 16 5.00 8.94 1.69
C PRO A 16 5.95 8.36 0.64
N TYR A 17 7.17 7.99 1.01
CA TYR A 17 8.09 7.37 0.05
C TYR A 17 7.59 6.00 -0.37
N ARG A 18 7.07 5.22 0.57
CA ARG A 18 6.53 3.91 0.25
C ARG A 18 5.29 4.02 -0.64
N ARG A 19 4.44 5.02 -0.42
CA ARG A 19 3.31 5.26 -1.34
C ARG A 19 3.78 5.60 -2.74
N ARG A 20 4.87 6.35 -2.88
CA ARG A 20 5.44 6.65 -4.20
C ARG A 20 5.96 5.40 -4.90
N VAL A 21 6.57 4.49 -4.14
CA VAL A 21 6.97 3.18 -4.69
C VAL A 21 5.76 2.44 -5.24
N ILE A 22 4.68 2.38 -4.46
CA ILE A 22 3.45 1.73 -4.90
C ILE A 22 2.91 2.37 -6.19
N ASP A 23 2.92 3.70 -6.26
CA ASP A 23 2.47 4.41 -7.46
C ASP A 23 3.27 4.00 -8.70
N LEU A 24 4.59 3.89 -8.57
CA LEU A 24 5.44 3.47 -9.68
C LEU A 24 5.18 2.02 -10.05
N LEU A 25 5.02 1.15 -9.06
CA LEU A 25 4.80 -0.27 -9.30
C LEU A 25 3.41 -0.57 -9.87
N ARG A 26 2.46 0.34 -9.74
CA ARG A 26 1.17 0.19 -10.43
C ARG A 26 1.31 0.24 -11.94
N GLU A 27 2.31 0.94 -12.44
CA GLU A 27 2.55 1.05 -13.87
C GLU A 27 3.22 -0.20 -14.43
N ARG A 28 4.23 -0.70 -13.73
CA ARG A 28 4.97 -1.90 -14.13
C ARG A 28 5.93 -2.31 -13.02
N PRO A 29 6.46 -3.53 -13.06
CA PRO A 29 7.56 -3.91 -12.18
C PRO A 29 8.80 -3.03 -12.41
N HIS A 30 9.55 -2.81 -11.35
CA HIS A 30 10.76 -1.99 -11.38
C HIS A 30 11.89 -2.66 -10.62
N ARG A 31 13.11 -2.35 -11.02
CA ARG A 31 14.31 -2.71 -10.26
C ARG A 31 14.47 -1.75 -9.09
N ALA A 32 15.13 -2.23 -8.03
CA ALA A 32 15.37 -1.40 -6.84
C ALA A 32 16.11 -0.10 -7.18
N GLY A 33 17.11 -0.19 -8.06
CA GLY A 33 17.85 0.99 -8.49
C GLY A 33 17.00 2.01 -9.23
N GLU A 34 16.07 1.55 -10.07
CA GLU A 34 15.13 2.43 -10.76
C GLU A 34 14.25 3.19 -9.77
N LEU A 35 13.75 2.47 -8.76
CA LEU A 35 12.90 3.08 -7.72
C LEU A 35 13.69 4.12 -6.91
N ALA A 36 14.91 3.78 -6.51
CA ALA A 36 15.76 4.71 -5.75
C ALA A 36 16.03 5.98 -6.56
N GLN A 37 16.32 5.82 -7.84
CA GLN A 37 16.60 6.94 -8.73
C GLN A 37 15.37 7.81 -8.97
N ALA A 38 14.23 7.19 -9.23
CA ALA A 38 12.99 7.91 -9.50
C ALA A 38 12.52 8.72 -8.29
N ILE A 39 12.72 8.19 -7.09
CA ILE A 39 12.25 8.81 -5.84
C ILE A 39 13.33 9.68 -5.19
N ARG A 40 14.56 9.59 -5.71
CA ARG A 40 15.71 10.35 -5.20
C ARG A 40 16.08 9.99 -3.77
N LEU A 41 16.10 8.70 -3.51
CA LEU A 41 16.59 8.14 -2.25
C LEU A 41 17.90 7.40 -2.48
N SER A 42 18.71 7.31 -1.43
CA SER A 42 19.88 6.44 -1.48
C SER A 42 19.43 4.98 -1.62
N PHE A 43 20.31 4.15 -2.16
CA PHE A 43 20.00 2.73 -2.30
C PHE A 43 19.73 2.07 -0.94
N PRO A 44 20.52 2.31 0.13
CA PRO A 44 20.19 1.75 1.44
C PRO A 44 18.84 2.18 1.99
N ALA A 45 18.45 3.45 1.80
CA ALA A 45 17.14 3.92 2.24
C ALA A 45 16.02 3.23 1.48
N MET A 46 16.17 3.12 0.15
CA MET A 46 15.19 2.42 -0.67
C MET A 46 15.09 0.95 -0.29
N SER A 47 16.22 0.29 -0.02
CA SER A 47 16.23 -1.10 0.40
C SER A 47 15.43 -1.32 1.70
N ARG A 48 15.52 -0.39 2.63
CA ARG A 48 14.74 -0.47 3.88
C ARG A 48 13.24 -0.34 3.60
N HIS A 49 12.85 0.60 2.74
CA HIS A 49 11.45 0.75 2.36
C HIS A 49 10.90 -0.47 1.64
N LEU A 50 11.70 -1.03 0.72
CA LEU A 50 11.29 -2.24 -0.01
C LEU A 50 11.16 -3.43 0.93
N ARG A 51 12.03 -3.54 1.92
CA ARG A 51 11.90 -4.61 2.92
C ARG A 51 10.59 -4.48 3.69
N THR A 52 10.23 -3.28 4.12
CA THR A 52 8.97 -3.03 4.82
C THR A 52 7.77 -3.39 3.94
N LEU A 53 7.79 -2.96 2.68
CA LEU A 53 6.72 -3.27 1.74
C LEU A 53 6.61 -4.77 1.47
N ARG A 54 7.74 -5.46 1.36
CA ARG A 54 7.75 -6.90 1.15
C ARG A 54 7.24 -7.64 2.40
N THR A 55 7.69 -7.24 3.57
CA THR A 55 7.26 -7.85 4.84
C THR A 55 5.76 -7.67 5.07
N SER A 56 5.21 -6.54 4.65
CA SER A 56 3.77 -6.29 4.76
C SER A 56 2.94 -7.03 3.70
N GLY A 57 3.59 -7.64 2.73
CA GLY A 57 2.91 -8.37 1.67
C GLY A 57 2.41 -7.52 0.51
N LEU A 58 2.73 -6.23 0.50
CA LEU A 58 2.29 -5.32 -0.58
C LEU A 58 3.05 -5.53 -1.88
N VAL A 59 4.31 -5.91 -1.77
CA VAL A 59 5.14 -6.16 -2.94
C VAL A 59 5.82 -7.51 -2.81
N GLU A 60 6.19 -8.07 -3.94
CA GLU A 60 7.04 -9.25 -3.98
C GLU A 60 8.31 -8.95 -4.74
N GLU A 61 9.37 -9.66 -4.37
CA GLU A 61 10.67 -9.55 -4.97
C GLU A 61 10.89 -10.77 -5.84
N ASP A 62 11.39 -10.53 -7.04
CA ASP A 62 11.71 -11.59 -7.97
C ASP A 62 13.10 -11.31 -8.56
N ARG A 63 13.63 -12.25 -9.29
CA ARG A 63 14.91 -12.09 -9.98
C ARG A 63 14.67 -11.76 -11.44
N ASP A 64 15.54 -10.91 -11.97
CA ASP A 64 15.48 -10.59 -13.40
C ASP A 64 15.70 -11.87 -14.21
N GLU A 65 14.92 -12.03 -15.27
CA GLU A 65 14.97 -13.17 -16.16
C GLU A 65 16.35 -13.31 -16.82
N PHE A 66 17.00 -12.19 -17.12
CA PHE A 66 18.27 -12.16 -17.83
C PHE A 66 19.49 -12.04 -16.92
N ASP A 67 19.33 -11.52 -15.71
CA ASP A 67 20.42 -11.41 -14.74
C ASP A 67 19.88 -11.68 -13.34
N SER A 68 20.17 -12.89 -12.83
CA SER A 68 19.67 -13.33 -11.52
C SER A 68 20.21 -12.53 -10.35
N ARG A 69 21.21 -11.66 -10.56
CA ARG A 69 21.72 -10.76 -9.53
C ARG A 69 20.84 -9.53 -9.35
N VAL A 70 20.00 -9.24 -10.33
CA VAL A 70 19.13 -8.07 -10.32
C VAL A 70 17.78 -8.44 -9.71
N ARG A 71 17.33 -7.64 -8.76
CA ARG A 71 16.04 -7.82 -8.10
C ARG A 71 14.98 -6.93 -8.73
N ILE A 72 13.82 -7.53 -9.00
CA ILE A 72 12.67 -6.83 -9.56
C ILE A 72 11.56 -6.88 -8.54
N TYR A 73 10.88 -5.76 -8.35
CA TYR A 73 9.77 -5.62 -7.42
C TYR A 73 8.49 -5.40 -8.18
N ARG A 74 7.41 -6.02 -7.70
CA ARG A 74 6.07 -5.85 -8.28
C ARG A 74 5.03 -5.87 -7.18
N LEU A 75 3.86 -5.33 -7.49
CA LEU A 75 2.74 -5.32 -6.54
C LEU A 75 2.16 -6.72 -6.39
N ARG A 76 1.65 -6.99 -5.19
CA ARG A 76 0.83 -8.18 -4.92
C ARG A 76 -0.61 -7.74 -4.79
N PRO A 77 -1.44 -7.97 -5.81
CA PRO A 77 -2.84 -7.51 -5.76
C PRO A 77 -3.63 -8.05 -4.57
N GLU A 78 -3.29 -9.25 -4.08
CA GLU A 78 -3.97 -9.88 -2.95
C GLU A 78 -3.86 -9.07 -1.66
N ALA A 79 -2.74 -8.37 -1.49
CA ALA A 79 -2.50 -7.59 -0.26
C ALA A 79 -3.44 -6.40 -0.14
N ILE A 80 -3.94 -5.93 -1.26
CA ILE A 80 -4.84 -4.77 -1.28
C ILE A 80 -6.29 -5.19 -1.01
N ALA A 81 -6.62 -6.46 -1.18
CA ALA A 81 -8.00 -6.93 -1.03
C ALA A 81 -8.59 -6.63 0.35
N ALA A 82 -7.84 -6.89 1.42
CA ALA A 82 -8.30 -6.62 2.79
C ALA A 82 -8.52 -5.13 3.01
N LEU A 83 -7.65 -4.30 2.45
CA LEU A 83 -7.79 -2.84 2.54
C LEU A 83 -9.03 -2.37 1.79
N LYS A 84 -9.26 -2.89 0.59
CA LYS A 84 -10.46 -2.55 -0.20
C LYS A 84 -11.74 -2.92 0.54
N THR A 85 -11.78 -4.10 1.15
CA THR A 85 -12.92 -4.55 1.93
C THR A 85 -13.17 -3.62 3.12
N TRP A 86 -12.12 -3.29 3.86
CA TRP A 86 -12.23 -2.41 5.00
C TRP A 86 -12.72 -1.02 4.59
N LEU A 87 -12.18 -0.47 3.50
CA LEU A 87 -12.59 0.84 3.00
C LEU A 87 -14.06 0.84 2.56
N ALA A 88 -14.50 -0.22 1.88
CA ALA A 88 -15.88 -0.35 1.43
C ALA A 88 -16.85 -0.41 2.62
N GLU A 89 -16.50 -1.19 3.64
CA GLU A 89 -17.32 -1.30 4.86
C GLU A 89 -17.37 0.02 5.61
N THR A 90 -16.23 0.70 5.71
CA THR A 90 -16.13 1.98 6.40
C THR A 90 -16.92 3.05 5.66
N ASP A 91 -16.82 3.07 4.33
CA ASP A 91 -17.58 4.00 3.50
C ASP A 91 -19.08 3.79 3.67
N ALA A 92 -19.54 2.55 3.66
CA ALA A 92 -20.95 2.22 3.86
C ALA A 92 -21.45 2.67 5.24
N LEU A 93 -20.63 2.46 6.27
CA LEU A 93 -20.95 2.90 7.63
C LEU A 93 -21.05 4.42 7.71
N TRP A 94 -20.10 5.13 7.11
CA TRP A 94 -20.14 6.59 7.05
C TRP A 94 -21.39 7.10 6.37
N ALA A 95 -21.76 6.50 5.24
CA ALA A 95 -22.95 6.89 4.51
C ALA A 95 -24.22 6.73 5.36
N ARG A 96 -24.33 5.60 6.08
CA ARG A 96 -25.48 5.36 6.97
C ARG A 96 -25.51 6.35 8.13
N GLN A 97 -24.36 6.63 8.74
CA GLN A 97 -24.28 7.56 9.86
C GLN A 97 -24.60 8.98 9.43
N LEU A 98 -24.15 9.41 8.27
CA LEU A 98 -24.48 10.73 7.74
C LEU A 98 -25.95 10.86 7.44
N THR A 99 -26.58 9.82 6.89
CA THR A 99 -28.01 9.81 6.63
C THR A 99 -28.79 9.91 7.92
N ALA A 100 -28.42 9.13 8.94
CA ALA A 100 -29.06 9.18 10.26
C ALA A 100 -28.91 10.55 10.91
N PHE A 101 -27.72 11.14 10.81
CA PHE A 101 -27.46 12.47 11.35
C PHE A 101 -28.32 13.54 10.66
N LYS A 102 -28.42 13.49 9.34
CA LYS A 102 -29.26 14.42 8.59
C LYS A 102 -30.75 14.30 9.00
N ALA A 103 -31.22 13.07 9.13
CA ALA A 103 -32.59 12.82 9.56
C ALA A 103 -32.85 13.40 10.97
N HIS A 104 -31.89 13.19 11.88
CA HIS A 104 -32.00 13.72 13.24
C HIS A 104 -32.04 15.24 13.25
N VAL A 105 -31.17 15.90 12.50
CA VAL A 105 -31.13 17.37 12.40
C VAL A 105 -32.44 17.90 11.82
N GLN A 106 -32.99 17.24 10.80
CA GLN A 106 -34.24 17.65 10.17
C GLN A 106 -35.45 17.50 11.14
N ASN A 107 -35.43 16.46 11.97
CA ASN A 107 -36.54 16.17 12.89
C ASN A 107 -36.54 17.01 14.16
N THR A 108 -35.45 17.72 14.45
CA THR A 108 -35.31 18.54 15.65
C THR A 108 -35.67 20.00 15.44
N ARG A 109 -36.12 20.38 14.28
CA ARG A 109 -36.58 21.75 13.99
C ARG A 109 -37.97 21.99 14.50
#